data_a008a050c6889d18a1f6c2724462d2c7
#
_entry.id   a008a050c6889d18a1f6c2724462d2c7
#
_cell.length_a   1.000
_cell.length_b   1.000
_cell.length_c   1.000
_cell.angle_alpha   90.00
_cell.angle_beta   90.00
_cell.angle_gamma   90.00
#
_symmetry.space_group_name_H-M   'P 1'
#
loop_
_entity.id
_entity.type
_entity.pdbx_description
1 polymer ?
#
loop_
_entity_poly.entity_id
_entity_poly.type
_entity_poly.pdbx_seq_one_letter_code
_entity_poly.pdbx_strand_id
1 'polypeptide(L)'
;NLQETAFTECALNGANLRGARLTQTVFNQCEMANLRVEETPLDGCIFNHCTLTGSHFTGCSLQTVQFMHCALEDSHFDRAIPERSVFFESPLTHARFAGCRFLLTTFYGIDLRTTVLEGSQFERVVFFNCDQRGKNYARHGFTGCQFTENQLDGADFSGAQLTQCNFKGASLQTAQLNQVNATQALFMEANLRGAQCRGSVFDQAIFVGATLEQADFSQSRLFQSILQQVNAAGACFTLCDLTYSDFTGADLRLADLRGATFSRTRMHRANQENARFTGRQGILEYDEEVGAAEAWSRQRQ
;
A
#
# COMPACT_ATOMS: atom_id res chain seq x y z
N ASN A 1 10.74 10.40 -37.41
CA ASN A 1 9.51 9.75 -37.01
C ASN A 1 9.81 8.24 -36.84
N LEU A 2 9.62 7.71 -35.63
CA LEU A 2 9.84 6.29 -35.29
C LEU A 2 8.55 5.62 -34.80
N GLN A 3 7.43 6.28 -35.04
CA GLN A 3 6.11 5.82 -34.63
C GLN A 3 5.81 4.42 -35.22
N GLU A 4 5.25 3.53 -34.41
CA GLU A 4 4.89 2.16 -34.78
C GLU A 4 6.09 1.32 -35.32
N THR A 5 7.33 1.70 -34.98
CA THR A 5 8.55 1.00 -35.42
C THR A 5 8.98 -0.03 -34.36
N ALA A 6 9.53 -1.14 -34.80
CA ALA A 6 10.14 -2.14 -33.92
C ALA A 6 11.66 -2.13 -34.06
N PHE A 7 12.35 -2.04 -32.94
CA PHE A 7 13.78 -2.21 -32.82
C PHE A 7 14.07 -3.50 -32.07
N THR A 8 14.87 -4.38 -32.64
CA THR A 8 15.25 -5.64 -31.98
C THR A 8 16.77 -5.77 -31.98
N GLU A 9 17.33 -6.08 -30.82
CA GLU A 9 18.77 -6.30 -30.62
C GLU A 9 19.63 -5.11 -31.09
N CYS A 10 19.12 -3.89 -30.97
CA CYS A 10 19.80 -2.68 -31.43
C CYS A 10 20.70 -2.09 -30.35
N ALA A 11 21.88 -1.60 -30.74
CA ALA A 11 22.79 -0.84 -29.89
C ALA A 11 22.46 0.66 -29.97
N LEU A 12 21.79 1.18 -28.94
CA LEU A 12 21.32 2.55 -28.83
C LEU A 12 21.84 3.25 -27.56
N ASN A 13 22.97 2.77 -27.02
CA ASN A 13 23.56 3.35 -25.82
C ASN A 13 23.90 4.83 -26.03
N GLY A 14 23.46 5.69 -25.11
CA GLY A 14 23.64 7.15 -25.18
C GLY A 14 22.86 7.82 -26.31
N ALA A 15 21.96 7.13 -26.99
CA ALA A 15 21.17 7.73 -28.07
C ALA A 15 20.35 8.91 -27.54
N ASN A 16 20.23 9.95 -28.36
CA ASN A 16 19.40 11.10 -28.08
C ASN A 16 18.17 11.08 -29.00
N LEU A 17 17.03 10.72 -28.40
CA LEU A 17 15.71 10.63 -29.08
C LEU A 17 14.75 11.75 -28.63
N ARG A 18 15.26 12.84 -28.04
CA ARG A 18 14.44 13.99 -27.65
C ARG A 18 13.70 14.54 -28.86
N GLY A 19 12.39 14.80 -28.67
CA GLY A 19 11.54 15.31 -29.72
C GLY A 19 11.23 14.33 -30.85
N ALA A 20 11.69 13.08 -30.74
CA ALA A 20 11.29 12.03 -31.66
C ALA A 20 9.81 11.69 -31.48
N ARG A 21 9.15 11.21 -32.52
CA ARG A 21 7.82 10.63 -32.43
C ARG A 21 7.97 9.12 -32.21
N LEU A 22 7.70 8.69 -30.98
CA LEU A 22 7.94 7.32 -30.50
C LEU A 22 6.64 6.57 -30.16
N THR A 23 5.48 7.17 -30.40
CA THR A 23 4.20 6.54 -30.04
C THR A 23 4.11 5.12 -30.63
N GLN A 24 3.76 4.14 -29.75
CA GLN A 24 3.62 2.72 -30.12
C GLN A 24 4.92 2.09 -30.69
N THR A 25 6.08 2.64 -30.35
CA THR A 25 7.38 2.05 -30.72
C THR A 25 7.70 0.89 -29.79
N VAL A 26 8.21 -0.21 -30.33
CA VAL A 26 8.63 -1.38 -29.58
C VAL A 26 10.16 -1.49 -29.60
N PHE A 27 10.77 -1.61 -28.43
CA PHE A 27 12.18 -1.91 -28.24
C PHE A 27 12.29 -3.28 -27.58
N ASN A 28 12.91 -4.24 -28.26
CA ASN A 28 13.09 -5.60 -27.77
C ASN A 28 14.58 -5.96 -27.72
N GLN A 29 15.07 -6.36 -26.55
CA GLN A 29 16.45 -6.78 -26.33
C GLN A 29 17.49 -5.72 -26.78
N CYS A 30 17.15 -4.43 -26.64
CA CYS A 30 18.03 -3.34 -27.07
C CYS A 30 18.95 -2.87 -25.93
N GLU A 31 20.19 -2.54 -26.28
CA GLU A 31 21.13 -1.85 -25.40
C GLU A 31 20.90 -0.34 -25.48
N MET A 32 20.32 0.24 -24.43
CA MET A 32 19.86 1.63 -24.42
C MET A 32 20.32 2.37 -23.16
N ALA A 33 21.44 1.97 -22.55
CA ALA A 33 21.98 2.66 -21.39
C ALA A 33 22.21 4.15 -21.68
N ASN A 34 21.87 5.02 -20.72
CA ASN A 34 21.96 6.47 -20.86
C ASN A 34 21.13 7.06 -22.04
N LEU A 35 20.05 6.39 -22.42
CA LEU A 35 19.09 6.93 -23.41
C LEU A 35 18.55 8.29 -22.96
N ARG A 36 18.39 9.23 -23.89
CA ARG A 36 17.84 10.56 -23.63
C ARG A 36 16.54 10.76 -24.39
N VAL A 37 15.43 10.84 -23.66
CA VAL A 37 14.07 11.03 -24.20
C VAL A 37 13.26 12.05 -23.39
N GLU A 38 13.93 12.90 -22.63
CA GLU A 38 13.27 13.87 -21.75
C GLU A 38 12.21 14.70 -22.50
N GLU A 39 11.07 14.91 -21.85
CA GLU A 39 9.92 15.67 -22.36
C GLU A 39 9.33 15.10 -23.67
N THR A 40 9.68 13.86 -24.02
CA THR A 40 9.18 13.20 -25.23
C THR A 40 7.97 12.31 -24.87
N PRO A 41 6.84 12.38 -25.63
CA PRO A 41 5.74 11.45 -25.47
C PRO A 41 6.18 10.02 -25.86
N LEU A 42 5.97 9.08 -24.94
CA LEU A 42 6.29 7.66 -25.13
C LEU A 42 5.02 6.79 -25.15
N ASP A 43 3.88 7.39 -25.42
CA ASP A 43 2.57 6.75 -25.28
C ASP A 43 2.50 5.43 -26.08
N GLY A 44 2.12 4.35 -25.40
CA GLY A 44 2.04 3.01 -25.98
C GLY A 44 3.37 2.34 -26.31
N CYS A 45 4.51 2.93 -25.91
CA CYS A 45 5.81 2.29 -26.11
C CYS A 45 5.96 1.04 -25.26
N ILE A 46 6.67 0.05 -25.81
CA ILE A 46 7.01 -1.19 -25.10
C ILE A 46 8.54 -1.34 -25.10
N PHE A 47 9.09 -1.45 -23.89
CA PHE A 47 10.49 -1.80 -23.66
C PHE A 47 10.51 -3.22 -23.08
N ASN A 48 11.07 -4.18 -23.79
CA ASN A 48 11.12 -5.58 -23.39
C ASN A 48 12.57 -6.08 -23.38
N HIS A 49 13.02 -6.56 -22.21
CA HIS A 49 14.41 -7.01 -22.00
C HIS A 49 15.48 -5.97 -22.42
N CYS A 50 15.21 -4.67 -22.23
CA CYS A 50 16.15 -3.61 -22.61
C CYS A 50 17.03 -3.20 -21.44
N THR A 51 18.27 -2.81 -21.73
CA THR A 51 19.18 -2.16 -20.78
C THR A 51 18.95 -0.65 -20.83
N LEU A 52 18.32 -0.08 -19.80
CA LEU A 52 17.96 1.34 -19.70
C LEU A 52 18.62 2.03 -18.50
N THR A 53 19.70 1.44 -17.98
CA THR A 53 20.43 1.97 -16.83
C THR A 53 20.90 3.40 -17.08
N GLY A 54 20.65 4.29 -16.13
CA GLY A 54 21.01 5.71 -16.22
C GLY A 54 20.22 6.52 -17.28
N SER A 55 19.15 5.97 -17.84
CA SER A 55 18.36 6.64 -18.89
C SER A 55 17.49 7.76 -18.34
N HIS A 56 17.21 8.77 -19.17
CA HIS A 56 16.54 10.01 -18.81
C HIS A 56 15.14 10.10 -19.43
N PHE A 57 14.11 9.89 -18.58
CA PHE A 57 12.67 9.97 -18.88
C PHE A 57 12.00 11.18 -18.21
N THR A 58 12.78 12.16 -17.76
CA THR A 58 12.29 13.32 -17.02
C THR A 58 11.20 14.05 -17.80
N GLY A 59 10.05 14.31 -17.17
CA GLY A 59 8.92 15.02 -17.77
C GLY A 59 8.22 14.29 -18.92
N CYS A 60 8.54 13.02 -19.18
CA CYS A 60 7.85 12.26 -20.23
C CYS A 60 6.40 11.96 -19.90
N SER A 61 5.53 12.01 -20.90
CA SER A 61 4.24 11.30 -20.88
C SER A 61 4.52 9.80 -21.06
N LEU A 62 4.01 9.01 -20.13
CA LEU A 62 4.17 7.55 -20.12
C LEU A 62 2.80 6.87 -20.14
N GLN A 63 1.89 7.30 -21.01
CA GLN A 63 0.57 6.68 -21.10
C GLN A 63 0.66 5.28 -21.72
N THR A 64 0.20 4.26 -21.01
CA THR A 64 0.22 2.85 -21.44
C THR A 64 1.60 2.30 -21.82
N VAL A 65 2.67 2.85 -21.24
CA VAL A 65 4.05 2.37 -21.49
C VAL A 65 4.30 1.10 -20.66
N GLN A 66 5.02 0.16 -21.26
CA GLN A 66 5.39 -1.08 -20.59
C GLN A 66 6.91 -1.21 -20.52
N PHE A 67 7.43 -1.39 -19.31
CA PHE A 67 8.80 -1.80 -19.04
C PHE A 67 8.77 -3.23 -18.51
N MET A 68 9.18 -4.18 -19.36
CA MET A 68 9.10 -5.62 -19.08
C MET A 68 10.52 -6.19 -19.00
N HIS A 69 10.92 -6.67 -17.82
CA HIS A 69 12.25 -7.22 -17.57
C HIS A 69 13.41 -6.30 -18.01
N CYS A 70 13.24 -5.00 -17.84
CA CYS A 70 14.24 -3.99 -18.21
C CYS A 70 15.15 -3.66 -17.04
N ALA A 71 16.44 -3.43 -17.30
CA ALA A 71 17.35 -2.83 -16.33
C ALA A 71 17.13 -1.31 -16.29
N LEU A 72 16.58 -0.80 -15.20
CA LEU A 72 16.21 0.62 -15.01
C LEU A 72 16.95 1.27 -13.83
N GLU A 73 18.01 0.66 -13.37
CA GLU A 73 18.84 1.20 -12.28
C GLU A 73 19.36 2.60 -12.63
N ASP A 74 19.41 3.47 -11.64
CA ASP A 74 19.87 4.86 -11.77
C ASP A 74 19.12 5.70 -12.83
N SER A 75 17.97 5.24 -13.33
CA SER A 75 17.19 5.99 -14.32
C SER A 75 16.43 7.16 -13.71
N HIS A 76 16.15 8.19 -14.53
CA HIS A 76 15.55 9.45 -14.12
C HIS A 76 14.15 9.62 -14.75
N PHE A 77 13.10 9.48 -13.92
CA PHE A 77 11.70 9.70 -14.30
C PHE A 77 11.10 10.94 -13.63
N ASP A 78 11.92 11.81 -13.05
CA ASP A 78 11.41 12.98 -12.29
C ASP A 78 10.37 13.77 -13.10
N ARG A 79 9.22 14.06 -12.48
CA ARG A 79 8.07 14.76 -13.09
C ARG A 79 7.42 14.03 -14.29
N ALA A 80 7.74 12.77 -14.53
CA ALA A 80 7.02 11.99 -15.52
C ALA A 80 5.56 11.74 -15.08
N ILE A 81 4.71 11.40 -16.04
CA ILE A 81 3.29 11.14 -15.84
C ILE A 81 2.98 9.71 -16.27
N PRO A 82 3.26 8.71 -15.42
CA PRO A 82 2.87 7.33 -15.70
C PRO A 82 1.36 7.16 -15.52
N GLU A 83 0.67 6.89 -16.62
CA GLU A 83 -0.75 6.57 -16.61
C GLU A 83 -0.99 5.21 -17.28
N ARG A 84 -1.64 4.27 -16.57
CA ARG A 84 -1.87 2.89 -17.03
C ARG A 84 -0.59 2.19 -17.51
N SER A 85 0.55 2.58 -16.93
CA SER A 85 1.85 2.03 -17.28
C SER A 85 2.20 0.85 -16.40
N VAL A 86 3.10 0.01 -16.88
CA VAL A 86 3.52 -1.20 -16.18
C VAL A 86 5.03 -1.24 -16.06
N PHE A 87 5.51 -1.47 -14.83
CA PHE A 87 6.88 -1.82 -14.50
C PHE A 87 6.85 -3.26 -13.98
N PHE A 88 7.25 -4.21 -14.82
CA PHE A 88 7.19 -5.64 -14.52
C PHE A 88 8.59 -6.22 -14.38
N GLU A 89 8.92 -6.73 -13.19
CA GLU A 89 10.21 -7.36 -12.88
C GLU A 89 11.41 -6.58 -13.45
N SER A 90 11.35 -5.27 -13.35
CA SER A 90 12.33 -4.33 -13.88
C SER A 90 13.02 -3.64 -12.71
N PRO A 91 14.30 -3.97 -12.40
CA PRO A 91 15.03 -3.35 -11.30
C PRO A 91 15.03 -1.83 -11.37
N LEU A 92 14.67 -1.18 -10.26
CA LEU A 92 14.58 0.28 -10.10
C LEU A 92 15.54 0.81 -9.01
N THR A 93 16.64 0.10 -8.76
CA THR A 93 17.62 0.52 -7.76
C THR A 93 18.11 1.94 -8.06
N HIS A 94 17.98 2.84 -7.07
CA HIS A 94 18.30 4.28 -7.16
C HIS A 94 17.54 5.05 -8.26
N ALA A 95 16.58 4.45 -8.94
CA ALA A 95 15.76 5.18 -9.93
C ALA A 95 15.00 6.34 -9.25
N ARG A 96 14.83 7.44 -9.97
CA ARG A 96 14.22 8.67 -9.46
C ARG A 96 12.88 8.94 -10.12
N PHE A 97 11.86 9.12 -9.28
CA PHE A 97 10.50 9.48 -9.69
C PHE A 97 9.98 10.69 -8.90
N ALA A 98 10.87 11.61 -8.52
CA ALA A 98 10.45 12.77 -7.74
C ALA A 98 9.41 13.62 -8.48
N GLY A 99 8.30 13.96 -7.79
CA GLY A 99 7.23 14.76 -8.33
C GLY A 99 6.40 14.11 -9.44
N CYS A 100 6.44 12.79 -9.57
CA CYS A 100 5.61 12.06 -10.53
C CYS A 100 4.14 12.02 -10.13
N ARG A 101 3.26 11.86 -11.12
CA ARG A 101 1.83 11.58 -10.91
C ARG A 101 1.50 10.22 -11.49
N PHE A 102 1.38 9.23 -10.61
CA PHE A 102 1.02 7.87 -10.99
C PHE A 102 -0.50 7.71 -10.98
N LEU A 103 -1.06 7.29 -12.09
CA LEU A 103 -2.48 6.96 -12.22
C LEU A 103 -2.63 5.58 -12.84
N LEU A 104 -3.35 4.66 -12.16
CA LEU A 104 -3.60 3.30 -12.64
C LEU A 104 -2.32 2.54 -13.07
N THR A 105 -1.17 2.91 -12.50
CA THR A 105 0.14 2.32 -12.82
C THR A 105 0.37 1.06 -12.01
N THR A 106 1.06 0.10 -12.57
CA THR A 106 1.39 -1.17 -11.89
C THR A 106 2.89 -1.33 -11.73
N PHE A 107 3.32 -1.65 -10.50
CA PHE A 107 4.64 -2.15 -10.15
C PHE A 107 4.51 -3.60 -9.72
N TYR A 108 5.20 -4.52 -10.40
CA TYR A 108 5.13 -5.95 -10.13
C TYR A 108 6.52 -6.53 -9.88
N GLY A 109 6.70 -7.20 -8.73
CA GLY A 109 7.92 -7.95 -8.43
C GLY A 109 9.18 -7.08 -8.31
N ILE A 110 9.08 -5.88 -7.74
CA ILE A 110 10.15 -4.87 -7.75
C ILE A 110 10.59 -4.53 -6.32
N ASP A 111 11.90 -4.42 -6.12
CA ASP A 111 12.49 -3.80 -4.94
C ASP A 111 12.49 -2.27 -5.10
N LEU A 112 11.64 -1.60 -4.30
CA LEU A 112 11.48 -0.14 -4.30
C LEU A 112 12.23 0.54 -3.13
N ARG A 113 13.00 -0.19 -2.32
CA ARG A 113 13.60 0.36 -1.09
C ARG A 113 14.49 1.57 -1.34
N THR A 114 15.26 1.56 -2.42
CA THR A 114 16.19 2.64 -2.76
C THR A 114 15.66 3.64 -3.80
N THR A 115 14.48 3.39 -4.36
CA THR A 115 13.83 4.26 -5.36
C THR A 115 13.44 5.60 -4.72
N VAL A 116 13.66 6.72 -5.38
CA VAL A 116 13.29 8.06 -4.92
C VAL A 116 11.88 8.39 -5.40
N LEU A 117 10.93 8.63 -4.46
CA LEU A 117 9.52 8.89 -4.75
C LEU A 117 9.02 10.21 -4.13
N GLU A 118 9.91 11.10 -3.73
CA GLU A 118 9.59 12.34 -3.04
C GLU A 118 8.63 13.24 -3.84
N GLY A 119 7.57 13.72 -3.16
CA GLY A 119 6.58 14.62 -3.76
C GLY A 119 5.70 13.96 -4.83
N SER A 120 5.79 12.64 -5.00
CA SER A 120 4.94 11.93 -5.94
C SER A 120 3.55 11.67 -5.38
N GLN A 121 2.57 11.55 -6.28
CA GLN A 121 1.17 11.28 -6.01
C GLN A 121 0.77 9.94 -6.63
N PHE A 122 -0.06 9.19 -5.89
CA PHE A 122 -0.44 7.83 -6.28
C PHE A 122 -1.97 7.70 -6.25
N GLU A 123 -2.57 7.46 -7.41
CA GLU A 123 -4.00 7.20 -7.53
C GLU A 123 -4.23 5.85 -8.21
N ARG A 124 -4.91 4.92 -7.51
CA ARG A 124 -5.22 3.57 -8.00
C ARG A 124 -4.00 2.82 -8.53
N VAL A 125 -2.84 3.05 -7.90
CA VAL A 125 -1.59 2.35 -8.23
C VAL A 125 -1.62 0.96 -7.62
N VAL A 126 -1.15 -0.01 -8.37
CA VAL A 126 -0.99 -1.39 -7.91
C VAL A 126 0.48 -1.66 -7.64
N PHE A 127 0.78 -1.96 -6.39
CA PHE A 127 2.05 -2.55 -5.99
C PHE A 127 1.78 -4.02 -5.67
N PHE A 128 2.29 -4.92 -6.47
CA PHE A 128 2.11 -6.36 -6.25
C PHE A 128 3.47 -7.05 -6.10
N ASN A 129 3.63 -7.81 -5.01
CA ASN A 129 4.86 -8.52 -4.69
C ASN A 129 6.10 -7.60 -4.71
N CYS A 130 5.98 -6.38 -4.20
CA CYS A 130 7.07 -5.41 -4.10
C CYS A 130 7.70 -5.40 -2.71
N ASP A 131 9.01 -5.18 -2.64
CA ASP A 131 9.72 -4.91 -1.39
C ASP A 131 9.83 -3.42 -1.16
N GLN A 132 9.16 -2.93 -0.12
CA GLN A 132 9.09 -1.52 0.27
C GLN A 132 9.46 -1.32 1.74
N ARG A 133 10.19 -2.28 2.33
CA ARG A 133 10.59 -2.23 3.74
C ARG A 133 11.41 -0.97 4.05
N GLY A 134 11.07 -0.32 5.16
CA GLY A 134 11.72 0.90 5.61
C GLY A 134 11.53 2.12 4.71
N LYS A 135 10.65 2.05 3.70
CA LYS A 135 10.36 3.15 2.79
C LYS A 135 9.73 4.33 3.51
N ASN A 136 10.16 5.54 3.17
CA ASN A 136 9.55 6.76 3.68
C ASN A 136 8.43 7.23 2.73
N TYR A 137 7.18 7.10 3.21
CA TYR A 137 5.96 7.57 2.57
C TYR A 137 5.23 8.62 3.42
N ALA A 138 5.93 9.25 4.36
CA ALA A 138 5.32 10.25 5.22
C ALA A 138 4.67 11.37 4.41
N ARG A 139 3.41 11.67 4.74
CA ARG A 139 2.58 12.70 4.10
C ARG A 139 2.28 12.50 2.62
N HIS A 140 2.60 11.32 2.05
CA HIS A 140 2.20 11.01 0.67
C HIS A 140 0.70 10.78 0.57
N GLY A 141 0.16 11.04 -0.62
CA GLY A 141 -1.23 10.73 -0.97
C GLY A 141 -1.33 9.41 -1.74
N PHE A 142 -2.10 8.48 -1.15
CA PHE A 142 -2.46 7.22 -1.81
C PHE A 142 -3.98 7.10 -1.79
N THR A 143 -4.61 7.10 -2.95
CA THR A 143 -6.06 6.93 -3.04
C THR A 143 -6.39 5.68 -3.83
N GLY A 144 -7.08 4.73 -3.20
CA GLY A 144 -7.47 3.46 -3.83
C GLY A 144 -6.30 2.59 -4.29
N CYS A 145 -5.10 2.78 -3.71
CA CYS A 145 -3.91 2.02 -4.08
C CYS A 145 -3.95 0.61 -3.50
N GLN A 146 -3.28 -0.33 -4.19
CA GLN A 146 -3.21 -1.73 -3.81
C GLN A 146 -1.80 -2.06 -3.32
N PHE A 147 -1.69 -2.53 -2.07
CA PHE A 147 -0.48 -3.03 -1.44
C PHE A 147 -0.62 -4.50 -1.02
N THR A 148 -1.44 -5.26 -1.74
CA THR A 148 -1.72 -6.66 -1.43
C THR A 148 -0.44 -7.47 -1.42
N GLU A 149 -0.22 -8.23 -0.32
CA GLU A 149 0.93 -9.12 -0.12
C GLU A 149 2.31 -8.43 -0.20
N ASN A 150 2.36 -7.09 -0.03
CA ASN A 150 3.62 -6.36 -0.04
C ASN A 150 4.39 -6.46 1.28
N GLN A 151 5.71 -6.29 1.19
CA GLN A 151 6.60 -6.15 2.33
C GLN A 151 6.80 -4.67 2.65
N LEU A 152 6.20 -4.23 3.76
CA LEU A 152 6.16 -2.83 4.21
C LEU A 152 6.67 -2.68 5.65
N ASP A 153 7.42 -3.68 6.15
CA ASP A 153 7.93 -3.66 7.52
C ASP A 153 8.79 -2.41 7.75
N GLY A 154 8.50 -1.71 8.85
CA GLY A 154 9.20 -0.49 9.22
C GLY A 154 8.99 0.69 8.26
N ALA A 155 8.11 0.59 7.25
CA ALA A 155 7.80 1.73 6.38
C ALA A 155 7.14 2.88 7.17
N ASP A 156 7.45 4.10 6.80
CA ASP A 156 6.90 5.31 7.43
C ASP A 156 5.80 5.92 6.55
N PHE A 157 4.55 5.76 6.98
CA PHE A 157 3.36 6.38 6.40
C PHE A 157 2.84 7.54 7.25
N SER A 158 3.59 8.07 8.20
CA SER A 158 3.12 9.11 9.13
C SER A 158 2.47 10.29 8.38
N GLY A 159 1.21 10.60 8.74
CA GLY A 159 0.42 11.66 8.10
C GLY A 159 -0.01 11.39 6.66
N ALA A 160 0.19 10.18 6.15
CA ALA A 160 -0.23 9.83 4.78
C ALA A 160 -1.75 9.72 4.63
N GLN A 161 -2.25 9.94 3.42
CA GLN A 161 -3.63 9.69 3.01
C GLN A 161 -3.72 8.29 2.40
N LEU A 162 -4.39 7.36 3.09
CA LEU A 162 -4.50 5.95 2.73
C LEU A 162 -5.96 5.53 2.47
N THR A 163 -6.82 6.50 2.13
CA THR A 163 -8.26 6.26 1.93
C THR A 163 -8.48 5.20 0.86
N GLN A 164 -9.29 4.17 1.19
CA GLN A 164 -9.64 3.06 0.31
C GLN A 164 -8.44 2.24 -0.21
N CYS A 165 -7.27 2.35 0.45
CA CYS A 165 -6.14 1.50 0.11
C CYS A 165 -6.36 0.06 0.57
N ASN A 166 -5.78 -0.90 -0.16
CA ASN A 166 -5.87 -2.31 0.17
C ASN A 166 -4.49 -2.85 0.59
N PHE A 167 -4.38 -3.27 1.85
CA PHE A 167 -3.20 -3.89 2.45
C PHE A 167 -3.45 -5.38 2.79
N LYS A 168 -4.39 -6.04 2.10
CA LYS A 168 -4.69 -7.45 2.38
C LYS A 168 -3.41 -8.30 2.33
N GLY A 169 -3.15 -9.06 3.40
CA GLY A 169 -1.99 -9.95 3.50
C GLY A 169 -0.63 -9.24 3.53
N ALA A 170 -0.58 -7.89 3.56
CA ALA A 170 0.67 -7.17 3.62
C ALA A 170 1.36 -7.32 4.97
N SER A 171 2.71 -7.32 4.98
CA SER A 171 3.50 -7.19 6.20
C SER A 171 3.79 -5.73 6.47
N LEU A 172 3.29 -5.22 7.61
CA LEU A 172 3.43 -3.86 8.12
C LEU A 172 4.04 -3.86 9.53
N GLN A 173 4.84 -4.87 9.86
CA GLN A 173 5.45 -4.99 11.18
C GLN A 173 6.26 -3.74 11.50
N THR A 174 6.04 -3.18 12.69
CA THR A 174 6.73 -1.96 13.17
C THR A 174 6.59 -0.73 12.25
N ALA A 175 5.68 -0.77 11.26
CA ALA A 175 5.43 0.38 10.40
C ALA A 175 4.92 1.59 11.20
N GLN A 176 5.24 2.80 10.73
CA GLN A 176 4.76 4.06 11.30
C GLN A 176 3.50 4.50 10.53
N LEU A 177 2.36 4.40 11.18
CA LEU A 177 1.04 4.77 10.66
C LEU A 177 0.42 5.88 11.54
N ASN A 178 1.26 6.73 12.17
CA ASN A 178 0.76 7.80 13.03
C ASN A 178 0.09 8.90 12.20
N GLN A 179 -1.06 9.40 12.68
CA GLN A 179 -1.80 10.50 12.06
C GLN A 179 -2.22 10.23 10.59
N VAL A 180 -2.35 8.97 10.19
CA VAL A 180 -2.85 8.63 8.86
C VAL A 180 -4.37 8.79 8.77
N ASN A 181 -4.86 9.03 7.55
CA ASN A 181 -6.25 8.84 7.21
C ASN A 181 -6.39 7.55 6.37
N ALA A 182 -6.81 6.48 7.01
CA ALA A 182 -7.04 5.17 6.40
C ALA A 182 -8.53 4.79 6.38
N THR A 183 -9.40 5.79 6.18
CA THR A 183 -10.85 5.57 6.05
C THR A 183 -11.14 4.56 4.94
N GLN A 184 -11.96 3.55 5.25
CA GLN A 184 -12.33 2.46 4.33
C GLN A 184 -11.14 1.64 3.78
N ALA A 185 -9.99 1.68 4.43
CA ALA A 185 -8.85 0.85 4.04
C ALA A 185 -9.06 -0.61 4.46
N LEU A 186 -8.47 -1.53 3.69
CA LEU A 186 -8.58 -2.96 3.91
C LEU A 186 -7.26 -3.51 4.44
N PHE A 187 -7.27 -4.02 5.68
CA PHE A 187 -6.12 -4.65 6.35
C PHE A 187 -6.39 -6.13 6.65
N MET A 188 -7.27 -6.78 5.88
CA MET A 188 -7.60 -8.19 6.09
C MET A 188 -6.33 -9.06 6.03
N GLU A 189 -6.14 -9.92 7.04
CA GLU A 189 -4.99 -10.82 7.12
C GLU A 189 -3.61 -10.11 7.13
N ALA A 190 -3.57 -8.78 7.24
CA ALA A 190 -2.33 -8.02 7.32
C ALA A 190 -1.62 -8.20 8.66
N ASN A 191 -0.29 -8.13 8.65
CA ASN A 191 0.52 -8.20 9.86
C ASN A 191 0.98 -6.80 10.28
N LEU A 192 0.31 -6.22 11.29
CA LEU A 192 0.64 -4.92 11.89
C LEU A 192 1.31 -5.07 13.27
N ARG A 193 1.99 -6.18 13.54
CA ARG A 193 2.64 -6.39 14.83
C ARG A 193 3.58 -5.23 15.18
N GLY A 194 3.34 -4.61 16.35
CA GLY A 194 4.14 -3.48 16.84
C GLY A 194 4.03 -2.19 16.02
N ALA A 195 3.10 -2.12 15.05
CA ALA A 195 2.89 -0.90 14.27
C ALA A 195 2.44 0.27 15.14
N GLN A 196 2.85 1.48 14.80
CA GLN A 196 2.48 2.72 15.49
C GLN A 196 1.38 3.43 14.70
N CYS A 197 0.16 3.43 15.25
CA CYS A 197 -1.04 3.92 14.57
C CYS A 197 -1.71 5.08 15.34
N ARG A 198 -0.94 5.86 16.12
CA ARG A 198 -1.46 6.86 17.06
C ARG A 198 -2.15 8.02 16.35
N GLY A 199 -3.30 8.45 16.92
CA GLY A 199 -4.01 9.63 16.44
C GLY A 199 -4.52 9.53 15.00
N SER A 200 -4.72 8.31 14.51
CA SER A 200 -5.08 8.00 13.13
C SER A 200 -6.58 7.76 12.96
N VAL A 201 -7.04 7.86 11.73
CA VAL A 201 -8.44 7.63 11.36
C VAL A 201 -8.53 6.32 10.56
N PHE A 202 -9.24 5.35 11.12
CA PHE A 202 -9.52 4.03 10.53
C PHE A 202 -11.03 3.80 10.38
N ASP A 203 -11.79 4.86 10.17
CA ASP A 203 -13.25 4.72 10.04
C ASP A 203 -13.61 3.74 8.92
N GLN A 204 -14.52 2.81 9.24
CA GLN A 204 -14.98 1.77 8.33
C GLN A 204 -13.84 0.90 7.74
N ALA A 205 -12.65 0.93 8.34
CA ALA A 205 -11.55 0.05 7.92
C ALA A 205 -11.84 -1.40 8.32
N ILE A 206 -11.33 -2.34 7.53
CA ILE A 206 -11.56 -3.79 7.72
C ILE A 206 -10.25 -4.47 8.09
N PHE A 207 -10.18 -5.02 9.31
CA PHE A 207 -9.02 -5.73 9.86
C PHE A 207 -9.24 -7.24 10.05
N VAL A 208 -10.27 -7.83 9.45
CA VAL A 208 -10.62 -9.23 9.68
C VAL A 208 -9.40 -10.14 9.59
N GLY A 209 -9.14 -10.89 10.66
CA GLY A 209 -8.01 -11.83 10.74
C GLY A 209 -6.62 -11.18 10.77
N ALA A 210 -6.52 -9.88 10.91
CA ALA A 210 -5.21 -9.20 10.99
C ALA A 210 -4.49 -9.50 12.31
N THR A 211 -3.16 -9.42 12.27
CA THR A 211 -2.30 -9.47 13.46
C THR A 211 -1.98 -8.06 13.91
N LEU A 212 -2.49 -7.67 15.08
CA LEU A 212 -2.32 -6.36 15.72
C LEU A 212 -1.55 -6.46 17.05
N GLU A 213 -0.84 -7.57 17.29
CA GLU A 213 -0.09 -7.79 18.53
C GLU A 213 0.82 -6.59 18.83
N GLN A 214 0.70 -6.05 20.05
CA GLN A 214 1.52 -4.93 20.53
C GLN A 214 1.44 -3.67 19.65
N ALA A 215 0.49 -3.58 18.72
CA ALA A 215 0.27 -2.37 17.94
C ALA A 215 -0.33 -1.24 18.81
N ASP A 216 0.03 -0.01 18.51
CA ASP A 216 -0.42 1.17 19.27
C ASP A 216 -1.40 2.00 18.44
N PHE A 217 -2.67 1.87 18.74
CA PHE A 217 -3.78 2.66 18.16
C PHE A 217 -4.23 3.80 19.07
N SER A 218 -3.46 4.15 20.10
CA SER A 218 -3.89 5.16 21.07
C SER A 218 -4.36 6.46 20.39
N GLN A 219 -5.46 7.05 20.94
CA GLN A 219 -6.07 8.28 20.44
C GLN A 219 -6.59 8.20 18.98
N SER A 220 -6.78 7.00 18.44
CA SER A 220 -7.28 6.81 17.07
C SER A 220 -8.79 6.65 17.02
N ARG A 221 -9.36 6.92 15.84
CA ARG A 221 -10.76 6.71 15.55
C ARG A 221 -10.93 5.45 14.70
N LEU A 222 -11.72 4.51 15.23
CA LEU A 222 -12.05 3.25 14.56
C LEU A 222 -13.58 3.11 14.44
N PHE A 223 -14.25 4.22 14.11
CA PHE A 223 -15.71 4.27 13.98
C PHE A 223 -16.19 3.29 12.91
N GLN A 224 -17.12 2.39 13.25
CA GLN A 224 -17.63 1.35 12.36
C GLN A 224 -16.56 0.42 11.73
N SER A 225 -15.37 0.34 12.32
CA SER A 225 -14.35 -0.58 11.82
C SER A 225 -14.66 -2.03 12.17
N ILE A 226 -14.20 -2.96 11.32
CA ILE A 226 -14.41 -4.41 11.49
C ILE A 226 -13.10 -5.05 11.92
N LEU A 227 -13.01 -5.45 13.19
CA LEU A 227 -11.85 -6.09 13.82
C LEU A 227 -12.17 -7.55 14.21
N GLN A 228 -13.02 -8.20 13.42
CA GLN A 228 -13.38 -9.60 13.68
C GLN A 228 -12.17 -10.51 13.57
N GLN A 229 -12.04 -11.43 14.56
CA GLN A 229 -10.98 -12.44 14.58
C GLN A 229 -9.55 -11.88 14.53
N VAL A 230 -9.35 -10.61 14.88
CA VAL A 230 -7.99 -10.05 14.98
C VAL A 230 -7.25 -10.67 16.16
N ASN A 231 -5.93 -10.83 15.99
CA ASN A 231 -5.03 -11.07 17.11
C ASN A 231 -4.48 -9.70 17.56
N ALA A 232 -5.08 -9.14 18.61
CA ALA A 232 -4.69 -7.85 19.20
C ALA A 232 -4.14 -8.01 20.63
N ALA A 233 -3.48 -9.14 20.92
CA ALA A 233 -2.91 -9.40 22.23
C ALA A 233 -1.87 -8.30 22.59
N GLY A 234 -2.07 -7.66 23.76
CA GLY A 234 -1.21 -6.58 24.22
C GLY A 234 -1.28 -5.28 23.39
N ALA A 235 -2.21 -5.14 22.46
CA ALA A 235 -2.40 -3.91 21.71
C ALA A 235 -2.92 -2.77 22.58
N CYS A 236 -2.59 -1.53 22.21
CA CYS A 236 -3.03 -0.32 22.90
C CYS A 236 -4.14 0.38 22.11
N PHE A 237 -5.35 0.43 22.70
CA PHE A 237 -6.51 1.17 22.21
C PHE A 237 -6.92 2.28 23.18
N THR A 238 -5.97 2.82 23.95
CA THR A 238 -6.26 3.86 24.94
C THR A 238 -6.81 5.12 24.26
N LEU A 239 -7.87 5.70 24.82
CA LEU A 239 -8.50 6.92 24.30
C LEU A 239 -9.01 6.80 22.84
N CYS A 240 -9.22 5.58 22.33
CA CYS A 240 -9.81 5.39 21.01
C CYS A 240 -11.31 5.65 21.00
N ASP A 241 -11.83 6.09 19.85
CA ASP A 241 -13.26 6.00 19.54
C ASP A 241 -13.53 4.66 18.84
N LEU A 242 -14.17 3.74 19.56
CA LEU A 242 -14.55 2.40 19.11
C LEU A 242 -16.05 2.27 18.84
N THR A 243 -16.74 3.40 18.65
CA THR A 243 -18.17 3.45 18.39
C THR A 243 -18.54 2.60 17.16
N TYR A 244 -19.47 1.69 17.32
CA TYR A 244 -19.94 0.72 16.32
C TYR A 244 -18.85 -0.25 15.77
N SER A 245 -17.67 -0.30 16.36
CA SER A 245 -16.65 -1.26 15.93
C SER A 245 -17.04 -2.69 16.32
N ASP A 246 -16.52 -3.67 15.58
CA ASP A 246 -16.83 -5.08 15.76
C ASP A 246 -15.58 -5.91 16.05
N PHE A 247 -15.41 -6.35 17.29
CA PHE A 247 -14.34 -7.23 17.77
C PHE A 247 -14.79 -8.69 17.96
N THR A 248 -15.85 -9.12 17.26
CA THR A 248 -16.34 -10.50 17.37
C THR A 248 -15.22 -11.51 17.15
N GLY A 249 -15.02 -12.40 18.13
CA GLY A 249 -13.98 -13.44 18.10
C GLY A 249 -12.53 -12.92 18.16
N ALA A 250 -12.31 -11.65 18.49
CA ALA A 250 -10.96 -11.08 18.61
C ALA A 250 -10.22 -11.61 19.84
N ASP A 251 -8.89 -11.71 19.73
CA ASP A 251 -8.01 -11.91 20.88
C ASP A 251 -7.53 -10.56 21.41
N LEU A 252 -8.11 -10.11 22.52
CA LEU A 252 -7.80 -8.87 23.23
C LEU A 252 -7.03 -9.11 24.54
N ARG A 253 -6.42 -10.29 24.72
CA ARG A 253 -5.67 -10.57 25.94
C ARG A 253 -4.61 -9.50 26.18
N LEU A 254 -4.50 -9.04 27.43
CA LEU A 254 -3.54 -8.00 27.82
C LEU A 254 -3.71 -6.66 27.10
N ALA A 255 -4.70 -6.47 26.25
CA ALA A 255 -4.94 -5.21 25.53
C ALA A 255 -5.32 -4.08 26.51
N ASP A 256 -4.94 -2.87 26.17
CA ASP A 256 -5.25 -1.67 26.95
C ASP A 256 -6.31 -0.82 26.25
N LEU A 257 -7.55 -0.87 26.78
CA LEU A 257 -8.70 -0.10 26.27
C LEU A 257 -9.13 1.03 27.24
N ARG A 258 -8.23 1.46 28.14
CA ARG A 258 -8.56 2.51 29.10
C ARG A 258 -8.83 3.85 28.42
N GLY A 259 -9.92 4.49 28.84
CA GLY A 259 -10.36 5.76 28.27
C GLY A 259 -10.96 5.65 26.88
N ALA A 260 -11.06 4.46 26.30
CA ALA A 260 -11.76 4.26 25.03
C ALA A 260 -13.25 4.53 25.17
N THR A 261 -13.86 5.06 24.11
CA THR A 261 -15.30 5.30 24.00
C THR A 261 -15.94 4.13 23.29
N PHE A 262 -16.99 3.57 23.91
CA PHE A 262 -17.77 2.47 23.36
C PHE A 262 -19.20 2.91 23.17
N SER A 263 -19.79 2.62 22.02
CA SER A 263 -21.22 2.73 21.75
C SER A 263 -21.61 1.67 20.74
N ARG A 264 -22.42 0.71 21.14
CA ARG A 264 -22.76 -0.48 20.34
C ARG A 264 -21.53 -1.21 19.79
N THR A 265 -20.42 -1.20 20.53
CA THR A 265 -19.19 -1.92 20.19
C THR A 265 -19.42 -3.40 20.47
N ARG A 266 -19.27 -4.24 19.46
CA ARG A 266 -19.47 -5.68 19.57
C ARG A 266 -18.19 -6.36 20.07
N MET A 267 -18.32 -7.20 21.11
CA MET A 267 -17.23 -8.03 21.65
C MET A 267 -17.67 -9.49 21.82
N HIS A 268 -18.63 -9.95 21.00
CA HIS A 268 -19.13 -11.32 21.03
C HIS A 268 -17.96 -12.31 20.88
N ARG A 269 -17.79 -13.23 21.87
CA ARG A 269 -16.69 -14.19 21.92
C ARG A 269 -15.26 -13.63 21.88
N ALA A 270 -15.07 -12.34 22.10
CA ALA A 270 -13.73 -11.79 22.23
C ALA A 270 -13.05 -12.33 23.50
N ASN A 271 -11.80 -12.77 23.37
CA ASN A 271 -10.99 -13.14 24.54
C ASN A 271 -10.39 -11.88 25.17
N GLN A 272 -10.88 -11.52 26.35
CA GLN A 272 -10.53 -10.29 27.06
C GLN A 272 -9.70 -10.55 28.33
N GLU A 273 -9.04 -11.71 28.43
CA GLU A 273 -8.27 -12.09 29.59
C GLU A 273 -7.17 -11.05 29.87
N ASN A 274 -7.19 -10.50 31.11
CA ASN A 274 -6.27 -9.44 31.55
C ASN A 274 -6.31 -8.14 30.71
N ALA A 275 -7.33 -7.93 29.87
CA ALA A 275 -7.53 -6.65 29.20
C ALA A 275 -7.94 -5.56 30.19
N ARG A 276 -7.49 -4.33 29.97
CA ARG A 276 -7.70 -3.20 30.86
C ARG A 276 -8.73 -2.22 30.31
N PHE A 277 -9.74 -1.91 31.12
CA PHE A 277 -10.81 -0.96 30.79
C PHE A 277 -10.94 0.09 31.91
N THR A 278 -11.32 1.31 31.59
CA THR A 278 -11.80 2.29 32.57
C THR A 278 -13.29 2.11 32.84
N GLY A 279 -14.07 1.79 31.82
CA GLY A 279 -15.50 1.49 31.87
C GLY A 279 -15.88 0.61 30.69
N ARG A 280 -17.08 0.01 30.76
CA ARG A 280 -17.56 -0.96 29.75
C ARG A 280 -18.94 -0.55 29.18
N GLN A 281 -19.40 0.66 29.48
CA GLN A 281 -20.68 1.14 28.99
C GLN A 281 -20.68 1.22 27.46
N GLY A 282 -21.69 0.65 26.81
CA GLY A 282 -21.82 0.65 25.36
C GLY A 282 -21.17 -0.55 24.65
N ILE A 283 -20.54 -1.47 25.40
CA ILE A 283 -20.08 -2.75 24.88
C ILE A 283 -21.23 -3.76 24.81
N LEU A 284 -21.34 -4.46 23.71
CA LEU A 284 -22.24 -5.59 23.49
C LEU A 284 -21.42 -6.90 23.60
N GLU A 285 -21.45 -7.51 24.78
CA GLU A 285 -20.66 -8.74 25.09
C GLU A 285 -21.17 -9.97 24.37
N TYR A 286 -22.47 -10.00 24.06
CA TYR A 286 -23.12 -11.10 23.37
C TYR A 286 -24.03 -10.56 22.25
N ASP A 287 -23.93 -11.17 21.10
CA ASP A 287 -24.80 -10.90 19.95
C ASP A 287 -25.77 -12.08 19.82
N GLU A 288 -27.06 -11.85 20.09
CA GLU A 288 -28.10 -12.88 20.09
C GLU A 288 -28.30 -13.52 18.71
N GLU A 289 -28.21 -12.72 17.64
CA GLU A 289 -28.39 -13.19 16.26
C GLU A 289 -27.23 -14.10 15.84
N VAL A 290 -26.00 -13.67 16.11
CA VAL A 290 -24.80 -14.45 15.85
C VAL A 290 -24.81 -15.73 16.70
N GLY A 291 -25.14 -15.63 17.99
CA GLY A 291 -25.25 -16.79 18.90
C GLY A 291 -26.29 -17.80 18.44
N ALA A 292 -27.44 -17.36 17.97
CA ALA A 292 -28.50 -18.23 17.43
C ALA A 292 -28.04 -18.93 16.14
N ALA A 293 -27.40 -18.21 15.21
CA ALA A 293 -26.87 -18.78 13.98
C ALA A 293 -25.80 -19.85 14.24
N GLU A 294 -24.92 -19.61 15.20
CA GLU A 294 -23.90 -20.57 15.62
C GLU A 294 -24.48 -21.82 16.31
N ALA A 295 -25.48 -21.64 17.17
CA ALA A 295 -26.19 -22.76 17.79
C ALA A 295 -26.84 -23.66 16.74
N TRP A 296 -27.47 -23.06 15.74
CA TRP A 296 -28.07 -23.77 14.63
C TRP A 296 -27.04 -24.54 13.77
N SER A 297 -25.87 -23.94 13.50
CA SER A 297 -24.82 -24.58 12.71
C SER A 297 -24.22 -25.79 13.41
N ARG A 298 -24.07 -25.76 14.75
CA ARG A 298 -23.57 -26.91 15.56
C ARG A 298 -24.52 -28.10 15.60
N GLN A 299 -25.83 -27.87 15.43
CA GLN A 299 -26.81 -28.96 15.39
C GLN A 299 -26.78 -29.79 14.10
N ARG A 300 -26.03 -29.33 13.09
CA ARG A 300 -25.92 -29.98 11.77
C ARG A 300 -24.56 -30.68 11.52
N GLN A 301 -23.63 -30.59 12.46
CA GLN A 301 -22.39 -31.37 12.48
C GLN A 301 -22.59 -32.59 13.35
#